data_a9335b8c2bcee6c837e31cc7dcef954d
#
_entry.id   a9335b8c2bcee6c837e31cc7dcef954d
#
_cell.length_a   1.000
_cell.length_b   1.000
_cell.length_c   1.000
_cell.angle_alpha   90.00
_cell.angle_beta   90.00
_cell.angle_gamma   90.00
#
_symmetry.space_group_name_H-M   'P 1'
#
loop_
_entity.id
_entity.type
_entity.pdbx_description
1 polymer ?
#
loop_
_entity_poly.entity_id
_entity_poly.type
_entity_poly.pdbx_seq_one_letter_code
_entity_poly.pdbx_strand_id
1 'polypeptide(L)'
;EICACLVGSEMCIRDRRNIMASGVIPQISGIFGPCAGGAVYSPALTDFTLMMEGTSYMFLTGPKVVKTVTGEDVSQENLGGASVHSTKSGVTHFTAQTEEEGLALIRKLLSYIPQNNLEEAPYADCTDPIDRLEDSLNEIIPDSPNKPYDMYEVISAIVDNGEFLEVQPHYAKNIIIGFARFNGQSVGTVSYTHLRAHETCT
;
A
#
# COMPACT_ATOMS: atom_id res chain seq x y z
N GLU A 1 11.00 -36.30 10.23
CA GLU A 1 10.15 -36.68 9.07
C GLU A 1 8.73 -36.12 9.20
N ILE A 2 8.14 -36.12 10.38
CA ILE A 2 6.80 -35.55 10.65
C ILE A 2 6.80 -34.01 10.41
N CYS A 3 7.90 -33.30 10.70
CA CYS A 3 8.02 -31.87 10.47
C CYS A 3 7.98 -31.47 8.99
N ALA A 4 8.54 -32.27 8.09
CA ALA A 4 8.54 -31.96 6.66
C ALA A 4 7.13 -32.04 6.03
N CYS A 5 6.32 -33.01 6.50
CA CYS A 5 4.91 -33.12 6.10
C CYS A 5 4.04 -32.00 6.71
N LEU A 6 4.36 -31.58 7.93
CA LEU A 6 3.65 -30.51 8.62
C LEU A 6 3.92 -29.13 7.98
N VAL A 7 5.15 -28.86 7.53
CA VAL A 7 5.47 -27.61 6.83
C VAL A 7 4.66 -27.45 5.55
N GLY A 8 4.52 -28.50 4.74
CA GLY A 8 3.67 -28.47 3.54
C GLY A 8 2.18 -28.31 3.87
N SER A 9 1.68 -28.99 4.90
CA SER A 9 0.28 -28.86 5.32
C SER A 9 -0.01 -27.50 5.98
N GLU A 10 0.93 -26.93 6.71
CA GLU A 10 0.79 -25.60 7.30
C GLU A 10 0.72 -24.51 6.23
N MET A 11 1.52 -24.59 5.17
CA MET A 11 1.40 -23.68 4.03
C MET A 11 0.02 -23.78 3.38
N CYS A 12 -0.44 -24.98 3.06
CA CYS A 12 -1.77 -25.20 2.48
C CYS A 12 -2.90 -24.71 3.40
N ILE A 13 -2.77 -24.88 4.71
CA ILE A 13 -3.74 -24.38 5.69
C ILE A 13 -3.73 -22.87 5.72
N ARG A 14 -2.56 -22.23 5.70
CA ARG A 14 -2.41 -20.77 5.70
C ARG A 14 -3.00 -20.17 4.43
N ASP A 15 -2.62 -20.70 3.27
CA ASP A 15 -3.13 -20.23 1.98
C ASP A 15 -4.66 -20.36 1.90
N ARG A 16 -5.20 -21.49 2.36
CA ARG A 16 -6.65 -21.68 2.45
C ARG A 16 -7.31 -20.65 3.37
N ARG A 17 -6.70 -20.35 4.53
CA ARG A 17 -7.23 -19.33 5.45
C ARG A 17 -7.21 -17.95 4.83
N ASN A 18 -6.12 -17.58 4.14
CA ASN A 18 -6.03 -16.30 3.44
C ASN A 18 -7.12 -16.18 2.38
N ILE A 19 -7.33 -17.23 1.58
CA ILE A 19 -8.38 -17.23 0.54
C ILE A 19 -9.78 -17.12 1.17
N MET A 20 -10.06 -17.88 2.24
CA MET A 20 -11.35 -17.84 2.92
C MET A 20 -11.61 -16.52 3.65
N ALA A 21 -10.56 -15.83 4.07
CA ALA A 21 -10.62 -14.53 4.73
C ALA A 21 -10.66 -13.35 3.74
N SER A 22 -10.27 -13.58 2.48
CA SER A 22 -10.25 -12.55 1.44
C SER A 22 -11.63 -11.94 1.23
N GLY A 23 -11.70 -10.59 1.31
CA GLY A 23 -12.97 -9.86 1.26
C GLY A 23 -13.87 -10.01 2.50
N VAL A 24 -13.43 -10.74 3.53
CA VAL A 24 -14.16 -10.91 4.80
C VAL A 24 -13.52 -10.10 5.90
N ILE A 25 -12.21 -10.21 6.07
CA ILE A 25 -11.41 -9.42 7.01
C ILE A 25 -10.20 -8.84 6.30
N PRO A 26 -9.71 -7.65 6.67
CA PRO A 26 -8.49 -7.09 6.10
C PRO A 26 -7.28 -7.94 6.48
N GLN A 27 -6.43 -8.21 5.49
CA GLN A 27 -5.21 -8.97 5.64
C GLN A 27 -4.00 -8.08 5.35
N ILE A 28 -3.14 -7.91 6.35
CA ILE A 28 -1.97 -7.04 6.25
C ILE A 28 -0.72 -7.86 6.55
N SER A 29 0.26 -7.80 5.64
CA SER A 29 1.56 -8.45 5.80
C SER A 29 2.66 -7.43 6.02
N GLY A 30 3.32 -7.52 7.19
CA GLY A 30 4.55 -6.76 7.47
C GLY A 30 5.78 -7.64 7.28
N ILE A 31 6.67 -7.24 6.38
CA ILE A 31 7.93 -7.94 6.07
C ILE A 31 9.07 -7.21 6.75
N PHE A 32 9.53 -7.71 7.88
CA PHE A 32 10.58 -7.11 8.70
C PHE A 32 11.97 -7.70 8.46
N GLY A 33 12.06 -8.75 7.64
CA GLY A 33 13.30 -9.44 7.33
C GLY A 33 13.20 -10.22 6.01
N PRO A 34 14.13 -11.15 5.75
CA PRO A 34 14.12 -11.95 4.53
C PRO A 34 12.88 -12.84 4.44
N CYS A 35 12.13 -12.73 3.35
CA CYS A 35 10.99 -13.57 3.00
C CYS A 35 11.25 -14.20 1.63
N ALA A 36 11.61 -15.49 1.60
CA ALA A 36 12.08 -16.15 0.40
C ALA A 36 11.38 -17.50 0.14
N GLY A 37 11.34 -17.87 -1.13
CA GLY A 37 10.75 -19.15 -1.56
C GLY A 37 9.24 -19.19 -1.32
N GLY A 38 8.75 -20.30 -0.81
CA GLY A 38 7.32 -20.50 -0.53
C GLY A 38 6.71 -19.53 0.48
N ALA A 39 7.52 -18.89 1.31
CA ALA A 39 7.04 -17.93 2.30
C ALA A 39 6.47 -16.64 1.68
N VAL A 40 6.84 -16.30 0.44
CA VAL A 40 6.33 -15.08 -0.24
C VAL A 40 4.91 -15.20 -0.78
N TYR A 41 4.39 -16.42 -0.92
CA TYR A 41 3.04 -16.59 -1.47
C TYR A 41 1.96 -16.01 -0.55
N SER A 42 2.08 -16.24 0.76
CA SER A 42 1.10 -15.74 1.72
C SER A 42 1.04 -14.19 1.77
N PRO A 43 2.16 -13.45 1.91
CA PRO A 43 2.15 -11.99 1.80
C PRO A 43 1.60 -11.47 0.48
N ALA A 44 1.89 -12.14 -0.63
CA ALA A 44 1.41 -11.73 -1.95
C ALA A 44 -0.11 -11.91 -2.14
N LEU A 45 -0.76 -12.70 -1.28
CA LEU A 45 -2.20 -12.93 -1.26
C LEU A 45 -2.96 -12.01 -0.30
N THR A 46 -2.26 -11.19 0.47
CA THR A 46 -2.89 -10.27 1.43
C THR A 46 -3.22 -8.93 0.77
N ASP A 47 -4.13 -8.17 1.39
CA ASP A 47 -4.64 -6.92 0.83
C ASP A 47 -3.59 -5.81 0.84
N PHE A 48 -2.76 -5.77 1.90
CA PHE A 48 -1.69 -4.79 2.04
C PHE A 48 -0.39 -5.45 2.44
N THR A 49 0.70 -4.99 1.83
CA THR A 49 2.06 -5.40 2.14
C THR A 49 2.90 -4.19 2.52
N LEU A 50 3.61 -4.32 3.64
CA LEU A 50 4.56 -3.33 4.13
C LEU A 50 5.94 -3.96 4.21
N MET A 51 6.98 -3.26 3.77
CA MET A 51 8.36 -3.72 3.80
C MET A 51 9.28 -2.71 4.49
N MET A 52 10.29 -3.25 5.21
CA MET A 52 11.35 -2.43 5.81
C MET A 52 12.47 -2.18 4.80
N GLU A 53 12.90 -0.94 4.65
CA GLU A 53 14.02 -0.61 3.79
C GLU A 53 15.34 -1.18 4.32
N GLY A 54 16.14 -1.73 3.42
CA GLY A 54 17.48 -2.25 3.71
C GLY A 54 17.55 -3.55 4.54
N THR A 55 16.45 -4.02 5.11
CA THR A 55 16.42 -5.24 5.94
C THR A 55 15.47 -6.31 5.43
N SER A 56 14.41 -5.93 4.74
CA SER A 56 13.41 -6.86 4.23
C SER A 56 13.60 -7.17 2.74
N TYR A 57 13.40 -8.41 2.38
CA TYR A 57 13.52 -8.90 1.02
C TYR A 57 12.39 -9.86 0.70
N MET A 58 11.81 -9.75 -0.50
CA MET A 58 10.82 -10.70 -1.03
C MET A 58 11.27 -11.21 -2.39
N PHE A 59 11.51 -12.52 -2.52
CA PHE A 59 11.81 -13.17 -3.80
C PHE A 59 11.52 -14.67 -3.75
N LEU A 60 11.14 -15.25 -4.87
CA LEU A 60 10.93 -16.71 -4.96
C LEU A 60 12.26 -17.46 -4.90
N THR A 61 13.26 -17.00 -5.62
CA THR A 61 14.59 -17.57 -5.66
C THR A 61 15.63 -16.52 -5.34
N GLY A 62 16.59 -16.88 -4.48
CA GLY A 62 17.64 -15.95 -4.06
C GLY A 62 18.72 -15.73 -5.12
N PRO A 63 19.60 -14.71 -4.92
CA PRO A 63 20.64 -14.32 -5.88
C PRO A 63 21.54 -15.45 -6.35
N LYS A 64 21.87 -16.41 -5.48
CA LYS A 64 22.70 -17.57 -5.84
C LYS A 64 22.04 -18.46 -6.90
N VAL A 65 20.74 -18.68 -6.80
CA VAL A 65 19.98 -19.49 -7.76
C VAL A 65 19.85 -18.72 -9.08
N VAL A 66 19.54 -17.43 -9.03
CA VAL A 66 19.50 -16.55 -10.22
C VAL A 66 20.82 -16.63 -10.95
N LYS A 67 21.96 -16.43 -10.27
CA LYS A 67 23.29 -16.52 -10.87
C LYS A 67 23.59 -17.88 -11.51
N THR A 68 23.13 -18.97 -10.90
CA THR A 68 23.35 -20.32 -11.42
C THR A 68 22.52 -20.59 -12.68
N VAL A 69 21.29 -20.08 -12.73
CA VAL A 69 20.34 -20.41 -13.81
C VAL A 69 20.44 -19.43 -14.98
N THR A 70 20.54 -18.12 -14.69
CA THR A 70 20.52 -17.06 -15.71
C THR A 70 21.91 -16.48 -15.98
N GLY A 71 22.90 -16.74 -15.11
CA GLY A 71 24.22 -16.13 -15.17
C GLY A 71 24.29 -14.69 -14.65
N GLU A 72 23.17 -14.13 -14.22
CA GLU A 72 23.10 -12.75 -13.73
C GLU A 72 23.61 -12.64 -12.29
N ASP A 73 24.45 -11.63 -12.04
CA ASP A 73 24.93 -11.30 -10.69
C ASP A 73 24.10 -10.15 -10.13
N VAL A 74 23.22 -10.45 -9.18
CA VAL A 74 22.28 -9.50 -8.60
C VAL A 74 22.36 -9.54 -7.07
N SER A 75 22.32 -8.37 -6.41
CA SER A 75 22.23 -8.29 -4.95
C SER A 75 20.82 -8.64 -4.45
N GLN A 76 20.68 -8.99 -3.17
CA GLN A 76 19.37 -9.21 -2.55
C GLN A 76 18.47 -7.98 -2.67
N GLU A 77 19.04 -6.80 -2.45
CA GLU A 77 18.33 -5.51 -2.55
C GLU A 77 17.79 -5.27 -3.96
N ASN A 78 18.63 -5.47 -4.98
CA ASN A 78 18.23 -5.27 -6.38
C ASN A 78 17.29 -6.35 -6.91
N LEU A 79 17.28 -7.54 -6.29
CA LEU A 79 16.40 -8.64 -6.67
C LEU A 79 15.00 -8.51 -6.05
N GLY A 80 14.93 -8.14 -4.79
CA GLY A 80 13.66 -8.13 -4.07
C GLY A 80 13.65 -7.30 -2.80
N GLY A 81 14.41 -6.20 -2.77
CA GLY A 81 14.36 -5.23 -1.67
C GLY A 81 13.09 -4.39 -1.69
N ALA A 82 12.84 -3.68 -0.59
CA ALA A 82 11.67 -2.82 -0.43
C ALA A 82 11.56 -1.77 -1.56
N SER A 83 12.68 -1.18 -1.97
CA SER A 83 12.72 -0.18 -3.04
C SER A 83 12.31 -0.76 -4.40
N VAL A 84 12.67 -2.01 -4.70
CA VAL A 84 12.28 -2.69 -5.95
C VAL A 84 10.78 -2.97 -5.96
N HIS A 85 10.25 -3.46 -4.84
CA HIS A 85 8.83 -3.80 -4.74
C HIS A 85 7.92 -2.58 -4.62
N SER A 86 8.43 -1.45 -4.13
CA SER A 86 7.67 -0.20 -4.07
C SER A 86 7.69 0.59 -5.39
N THR A 87 8.73 0.42 -6.25
CA THR A 87 8.89 1.24 -7.45
C THR A 87 8.66 0.49 -8.77
N LYS A 88 9.04 -0.80 -8.83
CA LYS A 88 9.02 -1.59 -10.07
C LYS A 88 7.89 -2.61 -10.13
N SER A 89 7.70 -3.41 -9.09
CA SER A 89 6.68 -4.46 -9.08
C SER A 89 5.32 -4.00 -8.55
N GLY A 90 5.30 -2.97 -7.71
CA GLY A 90 4.07 -2.49 -7.06
C GLY A 90 3.49 -3.45 -6.01
N VAL A 91 4.23 -4.48 -5.60
CA VAL A 91 3.76 -5.46 -4.59
C VAL A 91 3.72 -4.83 -3.21
N THR A 92 4.67 -3.94 -2.90
CA THR A 92 4.73 -3.26 -1.61
C THR A 92 3.90 -1.99 -1.63
N HIS A 93 2.92 -1.92 -0.74
CA HIS A 93 2.02 -0.78 -0.59
C HIS A 93 2.64 0.33 0.28
N PHE A 94 3.40 -0.06 1.30
CA PHE A 94 4.04 0.84 2.25
C PHE A 94 5.49 0.44 2.50
N THR A 95 6.37 1.41 2.66
CA THR A 95 7.75 1.21 3.12
C THR A 95 7.99 1.99 4.41
N ALA A 96 8.88 1.48 5.26
CA ALA A 96 9.28 2.14 6.49
C ALA A 96 10.78 1.97 6.73
N GLN A 97 11.38 2.93 7.44
CA GLN A 97 12.80 2.90 7.78
C GLN A 97 13.07 2.10 9.05
N THR A 98 12.13 2.13 9.99
CA THR A 98 12.23 1.44 11.28
C THR A 98 11.03 0.55 11.54
N GLU A 99 11.20 -0.46 12.42
CA GLU A 99 10.12 -1.35 12.82
C GLU A 99 8.99 -0.60 13.51
N GLU A 100 9.32 0.41 14.33
CA GLU A 100 8.35 1.24 15.03
C GLU A 100 7.49 2.03 14.04
N GLU A 101 8.11 2.61 13.02
CA GLU A 101 7.40 3.32 11.95
C GLU A 101 6.48 2.36 11.18
N GLY A 102 6.99 1.17 10.84
CA GLY A 102 6.20 0.14 10.16
C GLY A 102 4.97 -0.28 10.97
N LEU A 103 5.14 -0.52 12.27
CA LEU A 103 4.03 -0.85 13.16
C LEU A 103 3.04 0.32 13.33
N ALA A 104 3.53 1.56 13.35
CA ALA A 104 2.68 2.75 13.39
C ALA A 104 1.85 2.91 12.11
N LEU A 105 2.46 2.65 10.93
CA LEU A 105 1.76 2.65 9.63
C LEU A 105 0.67 1.57 9.57
N ILE A 106 0.93 0.37 10.06
CA ILE A 106 -0.09 -0.70 10.14
C ILE A 106 -1.27 -0.25 11.01
N ARG A 107 -1.00 0.33 12.20
CA ARG A 107 -2.03 0.85 13.08
C ARG A 107 -2.81 2.01 12.43
N LYS A 108 -2.11 2.90 11.74
CA LYS A 108 -2.73 3.99 10.99
C LYS A 108 -3.64 3.45 9.88
N LEU A 109 -3.20 2.47 9.11
CA LEU A 109 -4.01 1.81 8.08
C LEU A 109 -5.27 1.18 8.67
N LEU A 110 -5.15 0.43 9.77
CA LEU A 110 -6.28 -0.20 10.46
C LEU A 110 -7.29 0.81 10.99
N SER A 111 -6.91 2.07 11.21
CA SER A 111 -7.84 3.13 11.60
C SER A 111 -8.73 3.63 10.47
N TYR A 112 -8.42 3.29 9.22
CA TYR A 112 -9.20 3.68 8.03
C TYR A 112 -10.12 2.59 7.50
N ILE A 113 -9.83 1.32 7.78
CA ILE A 113 -10.53 0.17 7.22
C ILE A 113 -11.37 -0.56 8.28
N PRO A 114 -12.53 -1.14 7.90
CA PRO A 114 -13.36 -1.91 8.83
C PRO A 114 -12.65 -3.19 9.28
N GLN A 115 -13.05 -3.75 10.44
CA GLN A 115 -12.49 -5.00 10.94
C GLN A 115 -13.00 -6.22 10.18
N ASN A 116 -14.15 -6.11 9.55
CA ASN A 116 -14.74 -7.15 8.69
C ASN A 116 -15.74 -6.51 7.70
N ASN A 117 -16.22 -7.32 6.76
CA ASN A 117 -17.11 -6.87 5.69
C ASN A 117 -18.57 -6.61 6.12
N LEU A 118 -18.90 -6.82 7.38
CA LEU A 118 -20.22 -6.51 7.94
C LEU A 118 -20.24 -5.22 8.77
N GLU A 119 -19.06 -4.67 9.04
CA GLU A 119 -18.89 -3.44 9.80
C GLU A 119 -18.53 -2.26 8.90
N GLU A 120 -18.87 -1.07 9.34
CA GLU A 120 -18.43 0.17 8.70
C GLU A 120 -16.99 0.49 9.12
N ALA A 121 -16.33 1.34 8.33
CA ALA A 121 -15.00 1.83 8.67
C ALA A 121 -15.04 2.63 9.98
N PRO A 122 -13.96 2.58 10.80
CA PRO A 122 -13.90 3.31 12.05
C PRO A 122 -14.10 4.81 11.86
N TYR A 123 -14.98 5.39 12.64
CA TYR A 123 -15.16 6.83 12.71
C TYR A 123 -14.06 7.45 13.59
N ALA A 124 -13.55 8.60 13.20
CA ALA A 124 -12.60 9.37 14.00
C ALA A 124 -13.19 10.76 14.31
N ASP A 125 -12.88 11.28 15.49
CA ASP A 125 -13.29 12.63 15.85
C ASP A 125 -12.68 13.64 14.88
N CYS A 126 -13.54 14.46 14.27
CA CYS A 126 -13.12 15.51 13.34
C CYS A 126 -13.15 16.86 14.07
N THR A 127 -12.07 17.61 13.95
CA THR A 127 -11.95 18.97 14.48
C THR A 127 -12.27 20.04 13.44
N ASP A 128 -12.32 19.65 12.17
CA ASP A 128 -12.66 20.55 11.07
C ASP A 128 -14.16 20.88 11.08
N PRO A 129 -14.55 22.13 10.86
CA PRO A 129 -15.95 22.49 10.68
C PRO A 129 -16.54 21.80 9.43
N ILE A 130 -17.75 21.25 9.57
CA ILE A 130 -18.44 20.56 8.47
C ILE A 130 -18.80 21.48 7.30
N ASP A 131 -18.89 22.79 7.57
CA ASP A 131 -19.19 23.84 6.61
C ASP A 131 -17.95 24.65 6.19
N ARG A 132 -16.76 24.11 6.44
CA ARG A 132 -15.50 24.72 6.04
C ARG A 132 -15.47 25.00 4.53
N LEU A 133 -15.19 26.23 4.17
CA LEU A 133 -14.91 26.65 2.80
C LEU A 133 -13.41 26.87 2.66
N GLU A 134 -12.84 26.35 1.60
CA GLU A 134 -11.41 26.40 1.36
C GLU A 134 -11.10 27.31 0.16
N ASP A 135 -10.82 28.59 0.46
CA ASP A 135 -10.57 29.62 -0.56
C ASP A 135 -9.28 29.36 -1.34
N SER A 136 -8.31 28.65 -0.76
CA SER A 136 -7.04 28.28 -1.42
C SER A 136 -7.23 27.49 -2.70
N LEU A 137 -8.33 26.73 -2.83
CA LEU A 137 -8.65 25.99 -4.05
C LEU A 137 -8.81 26.87 -5.29
N ASN A 138 -9.23 28.13 -5.11
CA ASN A 138 -9.34 29.09 -6.20
C ASN A 138 -7.96 29.54 -6.74
N GLU A 139 -6.91 29.41 -5.92
CA GLU A 139 -5.55 29.80 -6.29
C GLU A 139 -4.72 28.60 -6.79
N ILE A 140 -4.98 27.38 -6.27
CA ILE A 140 -4.26 26.17 -6.63
C ILE A 140 -4.52 25.80 -8.09
N ILE A 141 -5.80 25.88 -8.54
CA ILE A 141 -6.17 25.50 -9.90
C ILE A 141 -5.99 26.70 -10.84
N PRO A 142 -5.06 26.62 -11.79
CA PRO A 142 -4.79 27.73 -12.68
C PRO A 142 -5.87 27.91 -13.75
N ASP A 143 -6.11 29.14 -14.17
CA ASP A 143 -7.04 29.46 -15.26
C ASP A 143 -6.62 28.85 -16.61
N SER A 144 -5.33 28.62 -16.81
CA SER A 144 -4.81 28.03 -18.04
C SER A 144 -4.76 26.51 -17.95
N PRO A 145 -5.41 25.78 -18.88
CA PRO A 145 -5.42 24.31 -18.88
C PRO A 145 -4.05 23.68 -19.17
N ASN A 146 -3.08 24.47 -19.61
CA ASN A 146 -1.72 24.02 -19.90
C ASN A 146 -0.75 24.20 -18.71
N LYS A 147 -1.18 24.84 -17.63
CA LYS A 147 -0.36 25.05 -16.45
C LYS A 147 -0.59 23.88 -15.48
N PRO A 148 0.46 23.12 -15.11
CA PRO A 148 0.33 22.05 -14.13
C PRO A 148 0.05 22.62 -12.73
N TYR A 149 -0.63 21.83 -11.91
CA TYR A 149 -0.85 22.08 -10.48
C TYR A 149 -0.62 20.81 -9.69
N ASP A 150 -0.40 20.93 -8.38
CA ASP A 150 -0.14 19.81 -7.50
C ASP A 150 -1.47 19.28 -6.93
N MET A 151 -1.81 18.04 -7.27
CA MET A 151 -3.01 17.37 -6.73
C MET A 151 -2.92 17.06 -5.24
N TYR A 152 -1.72 16.98 -4.67
CA TYR A 152 -1.59 16.81 -3.21
C TYR A 152 -2.08 18.05 -2.45
N GLU A 153 -1.86 19.24 -2.99
CA GLU A 153 -2.39 20.50 -2.41
C GLU A 153 -3.93 20.48 -2.41
N VAL A 154 -4.54 20.02 -3.51
CA VAL A 154 -5.99 19.89 -3.61
C VAL A 154 -6.52 18.87 -2.61
N ILE A 155 -5.91 17.66 -2.55
CA ILE A 155 -6.32 16.62 -1.61
C ILE A 155 -6.22 17.13 -0.17
N SER A 156 -5.08 17.72 0.20
CA SER A 156 -4.85 18.22 1.57
C SER A 156 -5.82 19.34 1.94
N ALA A 157 -6.24 20.16 0.97
CA ALA A 157 -7.19 21.25 1.21
C ALA A 157 -8.61 20.76 1.51
N ILE A 158 -9.02 19.60 0.97
CA ILE A 158 -10.41 19.11 1.08
C ILE A 158 -10.61 18.06 2.18
N VAL A 159 -9.56 17.34 2.60
CA VAL A 159 -9.68 16.29 3.61
C VAL A 159 -9.60 16.84 5.03
N ASP A 160 -10.12 16.10 6.00
CA ASP A 160 -10.08 16.46 7.41
C ASP A 160 -8.64 16.65 7.89
N ASN A 161 -8.35 17.80 8.52
CA ASN A 161 -7.03 18.16 9.07
C ASN A 161 -5.87 18.06 8.06
N GLY A 162 -6.14 17.99 6.76
CA GLY A 162 -5.12 17.76 5.73
C GLY A 162 -4.49 16.37 5.79
N GLU A 163 -5.08 15.41 6.51
CA GLU A 163 -4.52 14.07 6.69
C GLU A 163 -4.86 13.14 5.53
N PHE A 164 -3.83 12.69 4.82
CA PHE A 164 -3.92 11.72 3.75
C PHE A 164 -2.94 10.57 3.96
N LEU A 165 -3.42 9.32 3.89
CA LEU A 165 -2.58 8.13 3.92
C LEU A 165 -2.47 7.58 2.49
N GLU A 166 -1.39 7.96 1.81
CA GLU A 166 -1.11 7.50 0.46
C GLU A 166 -0.71 6.04 0.43
N VAL A 167 -1.24 5.29 -0.52
CA VAL A 167 -0.91 3.90 -0.81
C VAL A 167 -0.05 3.85 -2.06
N GLN A 168 1.04 3.12 -2.05
CA GLN A 168 1.99 2.98 -3.17
C GLN A 168 2.56 4.32 -3.71
N PRO A 169 3.08 5.21 -2.88
CA PRO A 169 3.53 6.56 -3.29
C PRO A 169 4.66 6.55 -4.32
N HIS A 170 5.35 5.41 -4.49
CA HIS A 170 6.49 5.28 -5.39
C HIS A 170 6.17 4.53 -6.68
N TYR A 171 4.98 3.93 -6.78
CA TYR A 171 4.54 3.16 -7.93
C TYR A 171 3.48 3.94 -8.73
N ALA A 172 3.60 3.92 -10.08
CA ALA A 172 2.65 4.56 -10.97
C ALA A 172 2.28 6.00 -10.57
N LYS A 173 3.27 6.88 -10.39
CA LYS A 173 3.16 8.25 -9.86
C LYS A 173 2.21 9.19 -10.63
N ASN A 174 1.62 8.72 -11.72
CA ASN A 174 0.55 9.41 -12.45
C ASN A 174 -0.84 9.24 -11.80
N ILE A 175 -0.96 8.37 -10.80
CA ILE A 175 -2.16 8.15 -10.00
C ILE A 175 -1.78 8.30 -8.53
N ILE A 176 -2.59 9.04 -7.78
CA ILE A 176 -2.52 9.15 -6.34
C ILE A 176 -3.69 8.37 -5.77
N ILE A 177 -3.39 7.37 -4.95
CA ILE A 177 -4.40 6.56 -4.26
C ILE A 177 -4.14 6.54 -2.77
N GLY A 178 -5.18 6.53 -1.97
CA GLY A 178 -5.01 6.50 -0.53
C GLY A 178 -6.31 6.60 0.24
N PHE A 179 -6.15 6.76 1.53
CA PHE A 179 -7.24 6.93 2.47
C PHE A 179 -7.21 8.33 3.09
N ALA A 180 -8.38 8.91 3.22
CA ALA A 180 -8.60 10.19 3.88
C ALA A 180 -9.83 10.11 4.78
N ARG A 181 -10.17 11.22 5.43
CA ARG A 181 -11.44 11.35 6.15
C ARG A 181 -12.18 12.61 5.72
N PHE A 182 -13.50 12.51 5.76
CA PHE A 182 -14.42 13.63 5.61
C PHE A 182 -15.44 13.58 6.76
N ASN A 183 -15.43 14.59 7.61
CA ASN A 183 -16.23 14.63 8.82
C ASN A 183 -16.08 13.36 9.67
N GLY A 184 -14.84 12.89 9.84
CA GLY A 184 -14.47 11.69 10.59
C GLY A 184 -14.71 10.36 9.88
N GLN A 185 -15.41 10.33 8.76
CA GLN A 185 -15.69 9.12 7.99
C GLN A 185 -14.50 8.79 7.06
N SER A 186 -14.09 7.53 7.05
CA SER A 186 -13.03 7.06 6.16
C SER A 186 -13.49 6.96 4.71
N VAL A 187 -12.68 7.47 3.79
CA VAL A 187 -12.93 7.46 2.34
C VAL A 187 -11.70 6.99 1.58
N GLY A 188 -11.89 6.17 0.56
CA GLY A 188 -10.87 5.88 -0.44
C GLY A 188 -10.80 7.02 -1.45
N THR A 189 -9.59 7.55 -1.67
CA THR A 189 -9.34 8.66 -2.58
C THR A 189 -8.54 8.16 -3.78
N VAL A 190 -8.96 8.56 -4.98
CA VAL A 190 -8.23 8.32 -6.23
C VAL A 190 -8.13 9.65 -6.98
N SER A 191 -6.93 10.02 -7.38
CA SER A 191 -6.68 11.22 -8.17
C SER A 191 -5.64 10.98 -9.27
N TYR A 192 -5.76 11.70 -10.36
CA TYR A 192 -4.83 11.63 -11.49
C TYR A 192 -3.97 12.90 -11.52
N THR A 193 -2.66 12.73 -11.62
CA THR A 193 -1.73 13.86 -11.74
C THR A 193 -1.69 14.47 -13.17
N HIS A 194 -2.35 13.80 -14.15
CA HIS A 194 -2.44 14.26 -15.53
C HIS A 194 -3.87 14.20 -16.05
N LEU A 195 -4.32 15.31 -16.65
CA LEU A 195 -5.63 15.45 -17.33
C LEU A 195 -5.80 14.63 -18.63
N ARG A 196 -4.99 13.61 -18.86
CA ARG A 196 -5.14 12.68 -20.00
C ARG A 196 -5.66 11.31 -19.58
N ALA A 197 -6.69 11.28 -18.78
CA ALA A 197 -7.55 10.12 -18.77
C ALA A 197 -8.48 10.25 -20.01
N HIS A 198 -8.19 9.56 -21.07
CA HIS A 198 -9.20 9.23 -22.06
C HIS A 198 -10.16 8.21 -21.41
N GLU A 199 -11.00 8.70 -20.54
CA GLU A 199 -12.21 7.98 -20.22
C GLU A 199 -13.11 8.12 -21.44
N THR A 200 -13.05 7.11 -22.30
CA THR A 200 -14.10 6.89 -23.27
C THR A 200 -15.34 6.50 -22.49
N CYS A 201 -16.14 7.49 -22.11
CA CYS A 201 -17.53 7.24 -21.79
C CYS A 201 -18.20 6.73 -23.07
N THR A 202 -18.39 5.43 -23.14
CA THR A 202 -19.33 4.80 -24.08
C THR A 202 -20.64 4.55 -23.37
#